data_2edb6b96260459a85e87cbd6e5f786f9
#
_entry.id   2edb6b96260459a85e87cbd6e5f786f9
#
_cell.length_a   1.000
_cell.length_b   1.000
_cell.length_c   1.000
_cell.angle_alpha   90.00
_cell.angle_beta   90.00
_cell.angle_gamma   90.00
#
_symmetry.space_group_name_H-M   'P 1'
#
loop_
_entity.id
_entity.type
_entity.pdbx_description
1 polymer ?
#
loop_
_entity_poly.entity_id
_entity_poly.type
_entity_poly.pdbx_seq_one_letter_code
_entity_poly.pdbx_strand_id
1 'polypeptide(L)'
;SVQDFGAQQAALILDVQNGERVLDACAAPGGKTTHILELAPQSNVIALDVEVHRLKRVEENLERLNQQAIVVCGDAAKPDKWLAEIGKSEVVFDKILLDAPCSATGVIRRHPDIKWLRQETDIAQLAELQKKILHALWAKLKPNGILLYATCSVLPEENHDQIQGFLNEQADAELLPLPFSDDKSAV
;
A
#
# COMPACT_ATOMS: atom_id res chain seq x y z
N SER A 1 -17.04 -1.00 4.88
CA SER A 1 -17.09 0.31 4.19
C SER A 1 -17.33 0.11 2.70
N VAL A 2 -17.90 1.12 2.02
CA VAL A 2 -18.09 1.06 0.56
C VAL A 2 -16.76 1.44 -0.11
N GLN A 3 -16.23 0.54 -0.94
CA GLN A 3 -15.01 0.74 -1.71
C GLN A 3 -15.24 0.33 -3.17
N ASP A 4 -14.37 0.82 -4.07
CA ASP A 4 -14.34 0.31 -5.44
C ASP A 4 -14.02 -1.18 -5.47
N PHE A 5 -14.51 -1.86 -6.50
CA PHE A 5 -14.25 -3.28 -6.68
C PHE A 5 -12.76 -3.61 -6.66
N GLY A 6 -11.94 -2.86 -7.40
CA GLY A 6 -10.48 -3.04 -7.39
C GLY A 6 -9.85 -2.83 -6.01
N ALA A 7 -10.28 -1.81 -5.27
CA ALA A 7 -9.77 -1.55 -3.93
C ALA A 7 -10.14 -2.66 -2.93
N GLN A 8 -11.29 -3.33 -3.12
CA GLN A 8 -11.71 -4.46 -2.31
C GLN A 8 -10.83 -5.70 -2.54
N GLN A 9 -10.23 -5.84 -3.72
CA GLN A 9 -9.37 -6.99 -4.03
C GLN A 9 -8.06 -6.98 -3.24
N ALA A 10 -7.56 -5.80 -2.84
CA ALA A 10 -6.26 -5.67 -2.20
C ALA A 10 -6.11 -6.55 -0.94
N ALA A 11 -7.07 -6.52 -0.02
CA ALA A 11 -7.02 -7.33 1.20
C ALA A 11 -7.17 -8.83 0.91
N LEU A 12 -8.00 -9.20 -0.10
CA LEU A 12 -8.19 -10.59 -0.52
C LEU A 12 -6.92 -11.16 -1.18
N ILE A 13 -6.27 -10.37 -2.05
CA ILE A 13 -5.03 -10.78 -2.74
C ILE A 13 -3.88 -10.92 -1.75
N LEU A 14 -3.78 -9.97 -0.81
CA LEU A 14 -2.73 -10.00 0.21
C LEU A 14 -2.85 -11.23 1.12
N ASP A 15 -4.06 -11.78 1.30
CA ASP A 15 -4.36 -13.02 2.03
C ASP A 15 -3.70 -13.07 3.41
N VAL A 16 -3.96 -12.03 4.21
CA VAL A 16 -3.40 -11.91 5.57
C VAL A 16 -3.99 -12.98 6.49
N GLN A 17 -3.11 -13.63 7.25
CA GLN A 17 -3.50 -14.63 8.25
C GLN A 17 -3.45 -14.04 9.68
N ASN A 18 -4.23 -14.64 10.58
CA ASN A 18 -4.19 -14.27 12.00
C ASN A 18 -2.77 -14.47 12.58
N GLY A 19 -2.31 -13.49 13.35
CA GLY A 19 -0.98 -13.48 13.95
C GLY A 19 0.11 -12.85 13.09
N GLU A 20 -0.12 -12.65 11.79
CA GLU A 20 0.85 -11.97 10.91
C GLU A 20 1.02 -10.50 11.26
N ARG A 21 2.23 -9.98 11.04
CA ARG A 21 2.54 -8.56 11.10
C ARG A 21 2.37 -7.93 9.73
N VAL A 22 1.50 -6.95 9.66
CA VAL A 22 1.09 -6.32 8.39
C VAL A 22 1.36 -4.83 8.43
N LEU A 23 1.95 -4.31 7.39
CA LEU A 23 2.02 -2.88 7.14
C LEU A 23 1.01 -2.52 6.04
N ASP A 24 0.10 -1.61 6.35
CA ASP A 24 -0.69 -0.89 5.35
C ASP A 24 -0.07 0.50 5.16
N ALA A 25 0.70 0.65 4.08
CA ALA A 25 1.42 1.87 3.76
C ALA A 25 0.58 2.78 2.86
N CYS A 26 0.53 4.07 3.21
CA CYS A 26 -0.37 5.08 2.63
C CYS A 26 -1.85 4.74 2.91
N ALA A 27 -2.12 4.35 4.17
CA ALA A 27 -3.35 3.69 4.61
C ALA A 27 -4.61 4.54 4.53
N ALA A 28 -4.49 5.86 4.62
CA ALA A 28 -5.65 6.74 4.72
C ALA A 28 -6.53 6.73 3.46
N PRO A 29 -7.85 6.61 3.62
CA PRO A 29 -8.66 6.80 4.83
C PRO A 29 -8.94 5.53 5.67
N GLY A 30 -8.20 4.43 5.47
CA GLY A 30 -8.29 3.22 6.30
C GLY A 30 -9.24 2.13 5.78
N GLY A 31 -9.74 2.25 4.57
CA GLY A 31 -10.64 1.26 4.00
C GLY A 31 -9.98 -0.10 3.77
N LYS A 32 -8.70 -0.12 3.36
CA LYS A 32 -7.94 -1.36 3.20
C LYS A 32 -7.49 -1.92 4.54
N THR A 33 -7.04 -1.06 5.47
CA THR A 33 -6.73 -1.42 6.86
C THR A 33 -7.87 -2.18 7.52
N THR A 34 -9.07 -1.59 7.48
CA THR A 34 -10.25 -2.21 8.11
C THR A 34 -10.67 -3.50 7.43
N HIS A 35 -10.52 -3.60 6.11
CA HIS A 35 -10.82 -4.83 5.37
C HIS A 35 -9.83 -5.96 5.70
N ILE A 36 -8.54 -5.66 5.84
CA ILE A 36 -7.54 -6.63 6.34
C ILE A 36 -7.97 -7.17 7.72
N LEU A 37 -8.36 -6.29 8.64
CA LEU A 37 -8.80 -6.66 9.98
C LEU A 37 -10.17 -7.38 10.02
N GLU A 38 -11.03 -7.17 9.03
CA GLU A 38 -12.26 -7.96 8.86
C GLU A 38 -11.95 -9.41 8.48
N LEU A 39 -10.96 -9.63 7.63
CA LEU A 39 -10.55 -10.96 7.16
C LEU A 39 -9.65 -11.68 8.18
N ALA A 40 -8.75 -10.95 8.85
CA ALA A 40 -7.80 -11.47 9.83
C ALA A 40 -7.82 -10.64 11.12
N PRO A 41 -8.83 -10.80 11.99
CA PRO A 41 -9.03 -9.92 13.15
C PRO A 41 -7.95 -10.04 14.23
N GLN A 42 -7.09 -11.06 14.19
CA GLN A 42 -5.97 -11.24 15.12
C GLN A 42 -4.62 -10.91 14.46
N SER A 43 -4.60 -10.27 13.31
CA SER A 43 -3.36 -9.78 12.70
C SER A 43 -2.86 -8.51 13.40
N ASN A 44 -1.54 -8.29 13.34
CA ASN A 44 -0.89 -7.13 13.95
C ASN A 44 -0.65 -6.06 12.89
N VAL A 45 -1.62 -5.19 12.69
CA VAL A 45 -1.59 -4.19 11.61
C VAL A 45 -0.98 -2.87 12.09
N ILE A 46 -0.04 -2.32 11.32
CA ILE A 46 0.40 -0.94 11.38
C ILE A 46 -0.18 -0.22 10.16
N ALA A 47 -0.97 0.82 10.40
CA ALA A 47 -1.52 1.72 9.39
C ALA A 47 -0.68 3.00 9.36
N LEU A 48 0.05 3.21 8.27
CA LEU A 48 0.99 4.31 8.08
C LEU A 48 0.48 5.29 7.02
N ASP A 49 0.47 6.57 7.33
CA ASP A 49 0.27 7.63 6.33
C ASP A 49 1.10 8.87 6.69
N VAL A 50 1.47 9.66 5.71
CA VAL A 50 2.26 10.87 5.92
C VAL A 50 1.42 12.04 6.45
N GLU A 51 0.10 11.99 6.26
CA GLU A 51 -0.82 13.08 6.55
C GLU A 51 -1.62 12.86 7.83
N VAL A 52 -1.25 13.54 8.91
CA VAL A 52 -1.89 13.44 10.24
C VAL A 52 -3.42 13.61 10.18
N HIS A 53 -3.91 14.59 9.42
CA HIS A 53 -5.37 14.83 9.36
C HIS A 53 -6.13 13.76 8.59
N ARG A 54 -5.47 13.04 7.67
CA ARG A 54 -6.06 11.88 7.00
C ARG A 54 -6.11 10.66 7.91
N LEU A 55 -5.13 10.52 8.82
CA LEU A 55 -5.08 9.42 9.79
C LEU A 55 -6.25 9.44 10.77
N LYS A 56 -6.82 10.61 11.10
CA LYS A 56 -8.06 10.69 11.91
C LYS A 56 -9.20 9.86 11.33
N ARG A 57 -9.32 9.79 10.01
CA ARG A 57 -10.34 8.94 9.36
C ARG A 57 -10.05 7.46 9.50
N VAL A 58 -8.76 7.08 9.57
CA VAL A 58 -8.37 5.70 9.88
C VAL A 58 -8.81 5.34 11.29
N GLU A 59 -8.51 6.19 12.28
CA GLU A 59 -8.90 6.01 13.67
C GLU A 59 -10.44 5.93 13.83
N GLU A 60 -11.18 6.87 13.22
CA GLU A 60 -12.65 6.88 13.21
C GLU A 60 -13.24 5.59 12.62
N ASN A 61 -12.65 5.06 11.54
CA ASN A 61 -13.09 3.83 10.92
C ASN A 61 -12.79 2.61 11.80
N LEU A 62 -11.62 2.55 12.44
CA LEU A 62 -11.25 1.50 13.39
C LEU A 62 -12.20 1.49 14.58
N GLU A 63 -12.45 2.66 15.19
CA GLU A 63 -13.39 2.81 16.30
C GLU A 63 -14.80 2.36 15.93
N ARG A 64 -15.32 2.86 14.79
CA ARG A 64 -16.67 2.51 14.30
C ARG A 64 -16.85 1.01 14.05
N LEU A 65 -15.78 0.30 13.66
CA LEU A 65 -15.81 -1.14 13.38
C LEU A 65 -15.34 -1.98 14.57
N ASN A 66 -15.02 -1.36 15.69
CA ASN A 66 -14.44 -2.00 16.88
C ASN A 66 -13.21 -2.86 16.54
N GLN A 67 -12.33 -2.29 15.71
CA GLN A 67 -11.08 -2.90 15.27
C GLN A 67 -9.88 -2.15 15.87
N GLN A 68 -8.71 -2.81 15.91
CA GLN A 68 -7.49 -2.23 16.47
C GLN A 68 -6.33 -2.35 15.49
N ALA A 69 -5.63 -1.25 15.29
CA ALA A 69 -4.36 -1.18 14.57
C ALA A 69 -3.46 -0.14 15.25
N ILE A 70 -2.16 -0.21 15.02
CA ILE A 70 -1.24 0.87 15.40
C ILE A 70 -1.28 1.89 14.26
N VAL A 71 -1.79 3.10 14.55
CA VAL A 71 -1.85 4.18 13.56
C VAL A 71 -0.62 5.07 13.72
N VAL A 72 0.12 5.27 12.64
CA VAL A 72 1.41 5.97 12.65
C VAL A 72 1.44 7.06 11.58
N CYS A 73 1.85 8.26 11.97
CA CYS A 73 2.20 9.30 11.02
C CYS A 73 3.67 9.19 10.65
N GLY A 74 3.97 8.97 9.37
CA GLY A 74 5.36 8.83 8.92
C GLY A 74 5.50 8.71 7.42
N ASP A 75 6.72 8.92 6.95
CA ASP A 75 7.11 8.81 5.56
C ASP A 75 7.45 7.34 5.23
N ALA A 76 6.67 6.71 4.36
CA ALA A 76 6.87 5.33 3.95
C ALA A 76 8.25 5.08 3.30
N ALA A 77 8.86 6.12 2.72
CA ALA A 77 10.23 6.05 2.21
C ALA A 77 11.32 6.06 3.30
N LYS A 78 10.94 6.25 4.57
CA LYS A 78 11.88 6.34 5.72
C LYS A 78 11.43 5.43 6.87
N PRO A 79 11.31 4.10 6.67
CA PRO A 79 10.74 3.19 7.64
C PRO A 79 11.50 3.18 8.97
N ASP A 80 12.81 3.28 8.97
CA ASP A 80 13.62 3.26 10.20
C ASP A 80 13.25 4.39 11.15
N LYS A 81 12.89 5.56 10.61
CA LYS A 81 12.55 6.73 11.40
C LYS A 81 11.28 6.49 12.21
N TRP A 82 10.16 6.22 11.54
CA TRP A 82 8.88 6.07 12.25
C TRP A 82 8.79 4.76 13.06
N LEU A 83 9.52 3.70 12.64
CA LEU A 83 9.64 2.48 13.44
C LEU A 83 10.38 2.75 14.77
N ALA A 84 11.44 3.55 14.73
CA ALA A 84 12.16 3.95 15.96
C ALA A 84 11.27 4.81 16.87
N GLU A 85 10.51 5.75 16.32
CA GLU A 85 9.59 6.62 17.07
C GLU A 85 8.52 5.83 17.83
N ILE A 86 8.05 4.69 17.30
CA ILE A 86 7.10 3.80 17.98
C ILE A 86 7.77 2.67 18.75
N GLY A 87 9.10 2.71 18.95
CA GLY A 87 9.85 1.70 19.68
C GLY A 87 9.91 0.32 19.02
N LYS A 88 9.86 0.26 17.69
CA LYS A 88 9.80 -0.97 16.89
C LYS A 88 10.88 -1.05 15.81
N SER A 89 12.08 -0.55 16.06
CA SER A 89 13.18 -0.45 15.08
C SER A 89 13.51 -1.77 14.37
N GLU A 90 13.41 -2.90 15.08
CA GLU A 90 13.74 -4.23 14.57
C GLU A 90 12.54 -4.96 13.93
N VAL A 91 11.40 -4.29 13.79
CA VAL A 91 10.22 -4.95 13.22
C VAL A 91 10.39 -5.14 11.72
N VAL A 92 10.11 -6.37 11.28
CA VAL A 92 9.90 -6.76 9.89
C VAL A 92 8.49 -7.34 9.72
N PHE A 93 7.96 -7.27 8.53
CA PHE A 93 6.57 -7.59 8.22
C PHE A 93 6.46 -8.91 7.44
N ASP A 94 5.41 -9.67 7.72
CA ASP A 94 5.03 -10.85 6.94
C ASP A 94 4.37 -10.42 5.64
N LYS A 95 3.57 -9.36 5.70
CA LYS A 95 2.82 -8.79 4.57
C LYS A 95 2.94 -7.27 4.56
N ILE A 96 3.10 -6.70 3.38
CA ILE A 96 3.06 -5.25 3.17
C ILE A 96 2.06 -4.93 2.07
N LEU A 97 1.10 -4.07 2.35
CA LEU A 97 0.28 -3.41 1.35
C LEU A 97 0.86 -2.01 1.09
N LEU A 98 1.27 -1.75 -0.12
CA LEU A 98 1.65 -0.42 -0.57
C LEU A 98 0.58 0.10 -1.55
N ASP A 99 -0.40 0.85 -1.01
CA ASP A 99 -1.36 1.60 -1.82
C ASP A 99 -0.73 2.94 -2.21
N ALA A 100 0.12 2.89 -3.23
CA ALA A 100 1.10 3.94 -3.51
C ALA A 100 0.45 5.27 -3.88
N PRO A 101 1.01 6.41 -3.43
CA PRO A 101 0.60 7.72 -3.90
C PRO A 101 0.81 7.79 -5.42
N CYS A 102 -0.25 8.11 -6.17
CA CYS A 102 -0.23 8.06 -7.63
C CYS A 102 -1.01 9.23 -8.25
N SER A 103 -0.96 9.33 -9.57
CA SER A 103 -1.69 10.37 -10.34
C SER A 103 -3.21 10.27 -10.23
N ALA A 104 -3.74 9.12 -9.80
CA ALA A 104 -5.15 8.81 -9.71
C ALA A 104 -5.91 8.86 -11.06
N THR A 105 -5.22 8.65 -12.16
CA THR A 105 -5.81 8.72 -13.52
C THR A 105 -6.90 7.66 -13.76
N GLY A 106 -6.90 6.56 -13.02
CA GLY A 106 -7.95 5.53 -13.10
C GLY A 106 -9.30 5.93 -12.48
N VAL A 107 -9.34 7.03 -11.69
CA VAL A 107 -10.57 7.50 -11.04
C VAL A 107 -11.11 8.83 -11.61
N ILE A 108 -10.64 9.24 -12.78
CA ILE A 108 -11.05 10.48 -13.47
C ILE A 108 -12.58 10.58 -13.61
N ARG A 109 -13.27 9.46 -13.79
CA ARG A 109 -14.75 9.46 -13.89
C ARG A 109 -15.43 10.03 -12.64
N ARG A 110 -14.83 9.87 -11.45
CA ARG A 110 -15.34 10.41 -10.17
C ARG A 110 -14.72 11.77 -9.83
N HIS A 111 -13.49 11.99 -10.29
CA HIS A 111 -12.70 13.18 -10.04
C HIS A 111 -12.22 13.77 -11.37
N PRO A 112 -13.13 14.40 -12.15
CA PRO A 112 -12.83 14.88 -13.52
C PRO A 112 -11.80 16.02 -13.54
N ASP A 113 -11.60 16.69 -12.43
CA ASP A 113 -10.57 17.72 -12.21
C ASP A 113 -9.14 17.19 -12.36
N ILE A 114 -8.89 15.91 -12.09
CA ILE A 114 -7.59 15.24 -12.28
C ILE A 114 -7.08 15.47 -13.70
N LYS A 115 -7.97 15.39 -14.70
CA LYS A 115 -7.64 15.58 -16.11
C LYS A 115 -7.00 16.93 -16.42
N TRP A 116 -7.34 17.96 -15.64
CA TRP A 116 -6.89 19.32 -15.84
C TRP A 116 -5.74 19.73 -14.92
N LEU A 117 -5.65 19.10 -13.74
CA LEU A 117 -4.68 19.42 -12.71
C LEU A 117 -3.37 18.66 -12.88
N ARG A 118 -3.38 17.45 -13.44
CA ARG A 118 -2.16 16.65 -13.60
C ARG A 118 -1.33 17.11 -14.79
N GLN A 119 -0.02 17.21 -14.54
CA GLN A 119 1.00 17.51 -15.54
C GLN A 119 1.93 16.29 -15.72
N GLU A 120 2.60 16.19 -16.85
CA GLU A 120 3.58 15.13 -17.12
C GLU A 120 4.69 15.08 -16.07
N THR A 121 5.12 16.25 -15.59
CA THR A 121 6.12 16.37 -14.52
C THR A 121 5.66 15.77 -13.20
N ASP A 122 4.35 15.80 -12.90
CA ASP A 122 3.80 15.19 -11.69
C ASP A 122 3.90 13.65 -11.76
N ILE A 123 3.68 13.07 -12.95
CA ILE A 123 3.77 11.63 -13.16
C ILE A 123 5.19 11.14 -12.88
N ALA A 124 6.19 11.83 -13.44
CA ALA A 124 7.59 11.48 -13.23
C ALA A 124 8.01 11.58 -11.74
N GLN A 125 7.54 12.63 -11.04
CA GLN A 125 7.82 12.80 -9.61
C GLN A 125 7.14 11.73 -8.76
N LEU A 126 5.89 11.35 -9.08
CA LEU A 126 5.16 10.29 -8.39
C LEU A 126 5.81 8.93 -8.63
N ALA A 127 6.20 8.62 -9.86
CA ALA A 127 6.90 7.38 -10.19
C ALA A 127 8.21 7.25 -9.41
N GLU A 128 9.00 8.33 -9.31
CA GLU A 128 10.22 8.34 -8.51
C GLU A 128 9.96 8.18 -7.00
N LEU A 129 8.88 8.78 -6.48
CA LEU A 129 8.46 8.61 -5.09
C LEU A 129 8.03 7.16 -4.82
N GLN A 130 7.23 6.58 -5.71
CA GLN A 130 6.78 5.18 -5.65
C GLN A 130 7.98 4.22 -5.60
N LYS A 131 8.96 4.44 -6.49
CA LYS A 131 10.21 3.68 -6.51
C LYS A 131 10.91 3.73 -5.15
N LYS A 132 11.10 4.91 -4.58
CA LYS A 132 11.74 5.10 -3.27
C LYS A 132 11.01 4.37 -2.16
N ILE A 133 9.67 4.50 -2.12
CA ILE A 133 8.85 3.83 -1.11
C ILE A 133 8.96 2.31 -1.26
N LEU A 134 8.83 1.79 -2.48
CA LEU A 134 8.88 0.35 -2.75
C LEU A 134 10.19 -0.28 -2.27
N HIS A 135 11.34 0.33 -2.62
CA HIS A 135 12.66 -0.14 -2.17
C HIS A 135 12.82 -0.05 -0.64
N ALA A 136 12.39 1.04 -0.02
CA ALA A 136 12.50 1.22 1.43
C ALA A 136 11.66 0.19 2.20
N LEU A 137 10.46 -0.11 1.72
CA LEU A 137 9.57 -1.07 2.35
C LEU A 137 9.99 -2.53 2.08
N TRP A 138 10.59 -2.83 0.92
CA TRP A 138 11.13 -4.14 0.63
C TRP A 138 12.16 -4.59 1.69
N ALA A 139 13.03 -3.67 2.12
CA ALA A 139 14.00 -3.94 3.18
C ALA A 139 13.37 -4.26 4.56
N LYS A 140 12.06 -4.03 4.71
CA LYS A 140 11.29 -4.36 5.93
C LYS A 140 10.40 -5.59 5.77
N LEU A 141 10.44 -6.24 4.62
CA LEU A 141 9.74 -7.48 4.38
C LEU A 141 10.58 -8.66 4.90
N LYS A 142 9.93 -9.64 5.53
CA LYS A 142 10.58 -10.89 5.91
C LYS A 142 10.95 -11.74 4.67
N PRO A 143 11.94 -12.62 4.77
CA PRO A 143 12.11 -13.67 3.77
C PRO A 143 10.80 -14.45 3.58
N ASN A 144 10.40 -14.68 2.33
CA ASN A 144 9.12 -15.28 1.92
C ASN A 144 7.88 -14.45 2.32
N GLY A 145 8.05 -13.18 2.70
CA GLY A 145 6.94 -12.25 2.87
C GLY A 145 6.35 -11.81 1.53
N ILE A 146 5.17 -11.20 1.56
CA ILE A 146 4.50 -10.69 0.35
C ILE A 146 4.34 -9.19 0.45
N LEU A 147 4.77 -8.47 -0.58
CA LEU A 147 4.47 -7.06 -0.79
C LEU A 147 3.46 -6.95 -1.94
N LEU A 148 2.28 -6.42 -1.65
CA LEU A 148 1.28 -6.06 -2.65
C LEU A 148 1.41 -4.59 -2.99
N TYR A 149 1.82 -4.30 -4.22
CA TYR A 149 1.85 -2.95 -4.78
C TYR A 149 0.53 -2.65 -5.48
N ALA A 150 -0.07 -1.53 -5.18
CA ALA A 150 -1.34 -1.10 -5.77
C ALA A 150 -1.32 0.41 -6.06
N THR A 151 -1.98 0.80 -7.15
CA THR A 151 -2.27 2.19 -7.49
C THR A 151 -3.70 2.33 -7.99
N CYS A 152 -4.21 3.56 -8.02
CA CYS A 152 -5.42 3.90 -8.76
C CYS A 152 -5.08 4.66 -10.07
N SER A 153 -3.88 4.44 -10.62
CA SER A 153 -3.44 4.95 -11.92
C SER A 153 -3.65 3.92 -13.03
N VAL A 154 -3.82 4.38 -14.26
CA VAL A 154 -3.81 3.54 -15.46
C VAL A 154 -2.51 3.71 -16.28
N LEU A 155 -1.57 4.50 -15.78
CA LEU A 155 -0.32 4.80 -16.49
C LEU A 155 0.72 3.70 -16.26
N PRO A 156 1.39 3.21 -17.32
CA PRO A 156 2.43 2.18 -17.19
C PRO A 156 3.57 2.59 -16.27
N GLU A 157 3.96 3.86 -16.29
CA GLU A 157 5.04 4.44 -15.50
C GLU A 157 4.81 4.30 -13.98
N GLU A 158 3.55 4.23 -13.56
CA GLU A 158 3.15 4.07 -12.16
C GLU A 158 2.78 2.63 -11.78
N ASN A 159 2.78 1.71 -12.73
CA ASN A 159 2.36 0.31 -12.57
C ASN A 159 3.41 -0.67 -13.13
N HIS A 160 3.23 -1.13 -14.36
CA HIS A 160 4.07 -2.15 -14.98
C HIS A 160 5.55 -1.77 -14.97
N ASP A 161 5.88 -0.56 -15.38
CA ASP A 161 7.27 -0.11 -15.49
C ASP A 161 7.95 0.00 -14.13
N GLN A 162 7.19 0.39 -13.08
CA GLN A 162 7.68 0.37 -11.69
C GLN A 162 8.08 -1.03 -11.26
N ILE A 163 7.21 -2.00 -11.49
CA ILE A 163 7.46 -3.39 -11.06
C ILE A 163 8.59 -4.01 -11.86
N GLN A 164 8.64 -3.80 -13.19
CA GLN A 164 9.75 -4.30 -14.00
C GLN A 164 11.09 -3.68 -13.60
N GLY A 165 11.11 -2.36 -13.36
CA GLY A 165 12.30 -1.67 -12.85
C GLY A 165 12.75 -2.24 -11.51
N PHE A 166 11.83 -2.44 -10.58
CA PHE A 166 12.10 -3.01 -9.27
C PHE A 166 12.67 -4.44 -9.35
N LEU A 167 12.07 -5.31 -10.15
CA LEU A 167 12.53 -6.70 -10.34
C LEU A 167 13.92 -6.78 -10.97
N ASN A 168 14.28 -5.83 -11.83
CA ASN A 168 15.63 -5.76 -12.40
C ASN A 168 16.69 -5.34 -11.38
N GLU A 169 16.31 -4.59 -10.34
CA GLU A 169 17.20 -4.08 -9.30
C GLU A 169 17.24 -4.98 -8.04
N GLN A 170 16.18 -5.79 -7.81
CA GLN A 170 16.03 -6.66 -6.62
C GLN A 170 16.07 -8.13 -7.03
N ALA A 171 17.25 -8.73 -6.94
CA ALA A 171 17.47 -10.12 -7.35
C ALA A 171 16.76 -11.17 -6.46
N ASP A 172 16.33 -10.78 -5.27
CA ASP A 172 15.60 -11.61 -4.30
C ASP A 172 14.07 -11.43 -4.40
N ALA A 173 13.60 -10.63 -5.36
CA ALA A 173 12.18 -10.42 -5.61
C ALA A 173 11.66 -11.34 -6.73
N GLU A 174 10.47 -11.90 -6.51
CA GLU A 174 9.75 -12.69 -7.50
C GLU A 174 8.33 -12.14 -7.66
N LEU A 175 7.89 -11.99 -8.91
CA LEU A 175 6.52 -11.57 -9.21
C LEU A 175 5.58 -12.75 -9.09
N LEU A 176 4.60 -12.65 -8.18
CA LEU A 176 3.56 -13.65 -8.02
C LEU A 176 2.37 -13.35 -8.93
N PRO A 177 1.76 -14.38 -9.56
CA PRO A 177 0.57 -14.18 -10.38
C PRO A 177 -0.61 -13.74 -9.53
N LEU A 178 -1.40 -12.80 -10.04
CA LEU A 178 -2.64 -12.41 -9.39
C LEU A 178 -3.70 -13.53 -9.49
N PRO A 179 -4.45 -13.81 -8.41
CA PRO A 179 -5.36 -14.96 -8.36
C PRO A 179 -6.54 -14.88 -9.33
N PHE A 180 -6.77 -13.73 -9.97
CA PHE A 180 -7.91 -13.49 -10.87
C PHE A 180 -7.49 -13.22 -12.33
N SER A 181 -6.21 -13.33 -12.64
CA SER A 181 -5.73 -13.16 -14.01
C SER A 181 -5.60 -14.53 -14.69
N ASP A 182 -6.41 -14.78 -15.72
CA ASP A 182 -6.17 -15.88 -16.66
C ASP A 182 -4.90 -15.63 -17.51
N ASP A 183 -4.38 -14.41 -17.46
CA ASP A 183 -3.21 -13.96 -18.21
C ASP A 183 -2.01 -13.81 -17.26
N LYS A 184 -0.99 -14.64 -17.46
CA LYS A 184 0.28 -14.56 -16.72
C LYS A 184 1.07 -13.27 -16.96
N SER A 185 0.59 -12.40 -17.84
CA SER A 185 1.17 -11.08 -18.17
C SER A 185 0.43 -9.92 -17.49
N ALA A 186 -0.63 -10.16 -16.73
CA ALA A 186 -1.34 -9.11 -16.00
C ALA A 186 -0.53 -8.67 -14.78
N VAL A 187 0.22 -7.61 -14.96
CA VAL A 187 0.93 -6.83 -13.93
C VAL A 187 0.23 -5.48 -13.81
#